data_a9888c896bee176a3ed0be10171c6a21
#
_entry.id   a9888c896bee176a3ed0be10171c6a21
#
_cell.length_a   1.000
_cell.length_b   1.000
_cell.length_c   1.000
_cell.angle_alpha   90.00
_cell.angle_beta   90.00
_cell.angle_gamma   90.00
#
_symmetry.space_group_name_H-M   'P 1'
#
loop_
_entity.id
_entity.type
_entity.pdbx_description
1 polymer ?
#
loop_
_entity_poly.entity_id
_entity_poly.type
_entity_poly.pdbx_seq_one_letter_code
_entity_poly.pdbx_strand_id
1 'polypeptide(L)'
;MEKYKLTVEATEDLYNIWEYTVNTWSEKQADSYYSKLKAAFEEIASNPLTKGQPYDHILPGLRAFHVEKHLIFFNPQHEGNVLIIRILHESMDFVRHF
;
A
#
# COMPACT_ATOMS: atom_id res chain seq x y z
N MET A 1 0.02 -18.82 -4.54
CA MET A 1 0.67 -17.96 -5.54
C MET A 1 0.28 -16.52 -5.28
N GLU A 2 1.25 -15.65 -5.13
CA GLU A 2 0.96 -14.24 -4.88
C GLU A 2 0.49 -13.55 -6.15
N LYS A 3 -0.59 -12.78 -6.02
CA LYS A 3 -1.17 -12.02 -7.12
C LYS A 3 -0.80 -10.55 -7.05
N TYR A 4 0.16 -10.20 -6.22
CA TYR A 4 0.64 -8.83 -6.11
C TYR A 4 2.16 -8.82 -5.98
N LYS A 5 2.75 -7.70 -6.38
CA LYS A 5 4.17 -7.42 -6.19
C LYS A 5 4.31 -6.00 -5.67
N LEU A 6 5.38 -5.75 -4.92
CA LEU A 6 5.71 -4.41 -4.45
C LEU A 6 6.85 -3.87 -5.29
N THR A 7 6.78 -2.57 -5.61
CA THR A 7 7.93 -1.86 -6.18
C THR A 7 9.02 -1.77 -5.11
N VAL A 8 10.23 -1.39 -5.52
CA VAL A 8 11.33 -1.12 -4.58
C VAL A 8 10.89 -0.03 -3.60
N GLU A 9 10.27 1.03 -4.10
CA GLU A 9 9.79 2.14 -3.26
C GLU A 9 8.75 1.69 -2.25
N ALA A 10 7.80 0.85 -2.66
CA ALA A 10 6.78 0.33 -1.74
C ALA A 10 7.39 -0.56 -0.66
N THR A 11 8.39 -1.35 -1.04
CA THR A 11 9.11 -2.20 -0.09
C THR A 11 9.82 -1.34 0.96
N GLU A 12 10.47 -0.27 0.52
CA GLU A 12 11.12 0.68 1.42
C GLU A 12 10.11 1.38 2.31
N ASP A 13 8.95 1.77 1.75
CA ASP A 13 7.87 2.38 2.53
C ASP A 13 7.42 1.45 3.64
N LEU A 14 7.21 0.17 3.32
CA LEU A 14 6.77 -0.82 4.28
C LEU A 14 7.78 -0.99 5.42
N TYR A 15 9.07 -1.06 5.08
CA TYR A 15 10.13 -1.17 6.06
C TYR A 15 10.18 0.07 6.96
N ASN A 16 10.07 1.26 6.37
CA ASN A 16 10.13 2.51 7.13
C ASN A 16 8.93 2.64 8.07
N ILE A 17 7.76 2.20 7.65
CA ILE A 17 6.57 2.18 8.50
C ILE A 17 6.79 1.27 9.70
N TRP A 18 7.34 0.08 9.47
CA TRP A 18 7.61 -0.87 10.54
C TRP A 18 8.63 -0.29 11.52
N GLU A 19 9.74 0.25 11.02
CA GLU A 19 10.79 0.82 11.85
C GLU A 19 10.27 2.01 12.68
N TYR A 20 9.50 2.91 12.07
CA TYR A 20 8.90 4.03 12.76
C TYR A 20 7.99 3.54 13.90
N THR A 21 7.19 2.52 13.64
CA THR A 21 6.26 2.00 14.63
C THR A 21 6.98 1.32 15.79
N VAL A 22 8.06 0.59 15.50
CA VAL A 22 8.90 0.00 16.56
C VAL A 22 9.46 1.09 17.45
N ASN A 23 10.03 2.14 16.85
CA ASN A 23 10.70 3.20 17.59
C ASN A 23 9.74 4.10 18.34
N THR A 24 8.51 4.26 17.84
CA THR A 24 7.51 5.16 18.44
C THR A 24 6.64 4.44 19.46
N TRP A 25 6.32 3.18 19.21
CA TRP A 25 5.38 2.41 20.04
C TRP A 25 6.02 1.14 20.59
N SER A 26 6.02 0.08 19.80
CA SER A 26 6.58 -1.22 20.23
C SER A 26 6.75 -2.13 19.03
N GLU A 27 7.58 -3.16 19.21
CA GLU A 27 7.76 -4.20 18.20
C GLU A 27 6.46 -4.97 17.96
N LYS A 28 5.72 -5.25 19.04
CA LYS A 28 4.44 -5.95 18.94
C LYS A 28 3.43 -5.18 18.10
N GLN A 29 3.37 -3.86 18.29
CA GLN A 29 2.45 -3.02 17.54
C GLN A 29 2.89 -2.90 16.08
N ALA A 30 4.19 -2.85 15.84
CA ALA A 30 4.74 -2.81 14.49
C ALA A 30 4.39 -4.09 13.73
N ASP A 31 4.54 -5.25 14.37
CA ASP A 31 4.19 -6.53 13.75
C ASP A 31 2.70 -6.62 13.45
N SER A 32 1.87 -6.12 14.36
CA SER A 32 0.42 -6.09 14.17
C SER A 32 0.04 -5.22 12.97
N TYR A 33 0.63 -4.04 12.86
CA TYR A 33 0.34 -3.13 11.76
C TYR A 33 0.86 -3.68 10.43
N TYR A 34 2.03 -4.28 10.44
CA TYR A 34 2.59 -4.95 9.27
C TYR A 34 1.63 -6.03 8.75
N SER A 35 1.07 -6.83 9.66
CA SER A 35 0.10 -7.87 9.32
C SER A 35 -1.16 -7.28 8.68
N LYS A 36 -1.62 -6.14 9.18
CA LYS A 36 -2.78 -5.45 8.61
C LYS A 36 -2.51 -4.98 7.19
N LEU A 37 -1.32 -4.45 6.94
CA LEU A 37 -0.94 -4.00 5.60
C LEU A 37 -0.85 -5.19 4.65
N LYS A 38 -0.25 -6.30 5.08
CA LYS A 38 -0.17 -7.50 4.25
C LYS A 38 -1.55 -8.07 3.93
N ALA A 39 -2.43 -8.10 4.91
CA ALA A 39 -3.81 -8.56 4.67
C ALA A 39 -4.52 -7.65 3.67
N ALA A 40 -4.24 -6.35 3.71
CA ALA A 40 -4.79 -5.41 2.75
C ALA A 40 -4.27 -5.66 1.34
N PHE A 41 -2.99 -6.01 1.17
CA PHE A 41 -2.45 -6.37 -0.15
C PHE A 41 -3.22 -7.55 -0.73
N GLU A 42 -3.51 -8.56 0.08
CA GLU A 42 -4.25 -9.73 -0.37
C GLU A 42 -5.70 -9.38 -0.71
N GLU A 43 -6.31 -8.51 0.08
CA GLU A 43 -7.67 -8.03 -0.18
C GLU A 43 -7.74 -7.26 -1.50
N ILE A 44 -6.78 -6.37 -1.75
CA ILE A 44 -6.67 -5.63 -3.02
C ILE A 44 -6.52 -6.62 -4.18
N ALA A 45 -5.63 -7.60 -4.03
CA ALA A 45 -5.35 -8.56 -5.08
C ALA A 45 -6.57 -9.43 -5.40
N SER A 46 -7.44 -9.67 -4.43
CA SER A 46 -8.64 -10.47 -4.65
C SER A 46 -9.67 -9.74 -5.52
N ASN A 47 -9.64 -8.40 -5.54
CA ASN A 47 -10.65 -7.63 -6.28
C ASN A 47 -10.10 -6.23 -6.66
N PRO A 48 -9.05 -6.20 -7.49
CA PRO A 48 -8.29 -4.95 -7.72
C PRO A 48 -9.07 -3.86 -8.47
N LEU A 49 -10.12 -4.22 -9.19
CA LEU A 49 -10.89 -3.23 -9.95
C LEU A 49 -11.97 -2.55 -9.14
N THR A 50 -12.30 -3.08 -7.96
CA THR A 50 -13.36 -2.54 -7.11
C THR A 50 -12.86 -2.04 -5.76
N LYS A 51 -11.68 -2.49 -5.32
CA LYS A 51 -11.12 -2.05 -4.05
C LYS A 51 -10.51 -0.67 -4.18
N GLY A 52 -10.63 0.12 -3.10
CA GLY A 52 -10.07 1.45 -3.05
C GLY A 52 -10.79 2.46 -3.89
N GLN A 53 -10.13 3.59 -4.12
CA GLN A 53 -10.65 4.73 -4.87
C GLN A 53 -9.71 5.04 -6.03
N PRO A 54 -10.23 5.56 -7.15
CA PRO A 54 -9.37 5.95 -8.28
C PRO A 54 -8.59 7.22 -7.96
N TYR A 55 -7.37 7.26 -8.45
CA TYR A 55 -6.46 8.41 -8.35
C TYR A 55 -5.87 8.73 -9.72
N ASP A 56 -6.72 8.66 -10.75
CA ASP A 56 -6.31 8.90 -12.14
C ASP A 56 -5.72 10.30 -12.35
N HIS A 57 -6.08 11.26 -11.51
CA HIS A 57 -5.54 12.61 -11.61
C HIS A 57 -4.04 12.67 -11.25
N ILE A 58 -3.52 11.66 -10.58
CA ILE A 58 -2.08 11.54 -10.31
C ILE A 58 -1.42 10.74 -11.43
N LEU A 59 -1.89 9.53 -11.69
CA LEU A 59 -1.43 8.66 -12.76
C LEU A 59 -2.60 7.85 -13.31
N PRO A 60 -2.70 7.69 -14.64
CA PRO A 60 -3.78 6.87 -15.22
C PRO A 60 -3.77 5.45 -14.64
N GLY A 61 -4.92 5.00 -14.20
CA GLY A 61 -5.10 3.66 -13.65
C GLY A 61 -4.67 3.49 -12.22
N LEU A 62 -4.15 4.54 -11.59
CA LEU A 62 -3.75 4.48 -10.19
C LEU A 62 -4.97 4.41 -9.28
N ARG A 63 -4.90 3.54 -8.27
CA ARG A 63 -5.93 3.41 -7.24
C ARG A 63 -5.26 3.42 -5.87
N ALA A 64 -6.03 3.72 -4.82
CA ALA A 64 -5.51 3.70 -3.46
C ALA A 64 -6.52 3.07 -2.52
N PHE A 65 -6.03 2.24 -1.60
CA PHE A 65 -6.82 1.58 -0.58
C PHE A 65 -6.37 2.07 0.80
N HIS A 66 -7.30 2.59 1.58
CA HIS A 66 -6.99 3.20 2.87
C HIS A 66 -6.94 2.16 3.98
N VAL A 67 -5.81 2.10 4.69
CA VAL A 67 -5.63 1.23 5.86
C VAL A 67 -5.18 2.12 7.01
N GLU A 68 -6.09 2.40 7.94
CA GLU A 68 -5.85 3.26 9.10
C GLU A 68 -5.24 4.60 8.71
N LYS A 69 -3.94 4.79 8.92
CA LYS A 69 -3.28 6.07 8.65
C LYS A 69 -2.50 6.10 7.33
N HIS A 70 -2.58 5.03 6.56
CA HIS A 70 -1.83 4.92 5.31
C HIS A 70 -2.73 4.61 4.13
N LEU A 71 -2.29 5.02 2.95
CA LEU A 71 -2.92 4.65 1.69
C LEU A 71 -1.95 3.76 0.93
N ILE A 72 -2.47 2.63 0.46
CA ILE A 72 -1.73 1.70 -0.38
C ILE A 72 -2.08 2.04 -1.82
N PHE A 73 -1.13 2.65 -2.53
CA PHE A 73 -1.32 2.99 -3.95
C PHE A 73 -0.95 1.79 -4.81
N PHE A 74 -1.84 1.42 -5.71
CA PHE A 74 -1.64 0.25 -6.53
C PHE A 74 -2.18 0.46 -7.94
N ASN A 75 -1.71 -0.38 -8.85
CA ASN A 75 -2.17 -0.39 -10.23
C ASN A 75 -2.55 -1.81 -10.61
N PRO A 76 -3.81 -2.04 -11.00
CA PRO A 76 -4.19 -3.36 -11.50
C PRO A 76 -3.43 -3.67 -12.78
N GLN A 77 -2.87 -4.87 -12.86
CA GLN A 77 -2.11 -5.34 -14.00
C GLN A 77 -2.94 -6.36 -14.80
N HIS A 78 -2.36 -6.88 -15.85
CA HIS A 78 -2.99 -7.92 -16.65
C HIS A 78 -3.14 -9.22 -15.85
N GLU A 79 -4.14 -10.02 -16.21
CA GLU A 79 -4.35 -11.35 -15.63
C GLU A 79 -4.63 -11.34 -14.13
N GLY A 80 -5.21 -10.25 -13.62
CA GLY A 80 -5.59 -10.17 -12.21
C GLY A 80 -4.44 -9.90 -11.24
N ASN A 81 -3.25 -9.61 -11.76
CA ASN A 81 -2.12 -9.22 -10.91
C ASN A 81 -2.22 -7.76 -10.50
N VAL A 82 -1.53 -7.40 -9.43
CA VAL A 82 -1.53 -6.04 -8.89
C VAL A 82 -0.10 -5.61 -8.59
N LEU A 83 0.23 -4.38 -8.95
CA LEU A 83 1.49 -3.77 -8.57
C LEU A 83 1.22 -2.77 -7.44
N ILE A 84 1.80 -3.04 -6.28
CA ILE A 84 1.75 -2.10 -5.14
C ILE A 84 2.87 -1.09 -5.37
N ILE A 85 2.50 0.17 -5.60
CA ILE A 85 3.45 1.20 -6.06
C ILE A 85 4.06 1.99 -4.91
N ARG A 86 3.23 2.45 -3.98
CA ARG A 86 3.67 3.20 -2.80
C ARG A 86 2.74 2.92 -1.64
N ILE A 87 3.26 3.10 -0.41
CA ILE A 87 2.46 3.08 0.81
C ILE A 87 2.77 4.41 1.51
N LEU A 88 1.82 5.35 1.47
CA LEU A 88 2.04 6.71 1.94
C LEU A 88 1.11 7.05 3.10
N HIS A 89 1.63 7.85 4.04
CA HIS A 89 0.82 8.33 5.15
C HIS A 89 -0.26 9.28 4.63
N GLU A 90 -1.45 9.24 5.23
CA GLU A 90 -2.59 10.05 4.77
C GLU A 90 -2.34 11.56 4.79
N SER A 91 -1.36 12.02 5.58
CA SER A 91 -1.03 13.45 5.67
C SER A 91 -0.03 13.92 4.61
N MET A 92 0.52 13.00 3.80
CA MET A 92 1.50 13.36 2.78
C MET A 92 0.84 13.99 1.56
N ASP A 93 1.60 14.82 0.84
CA ASP A 93 1.21 15.33 -0.46
C ASP A 93 1.53 14.23 -1.49
N PHE A 94 0.52 13.47 -1.87
CA PHE A 94 0.70 12.27 -2.70
C PHE A 94 1.35 12.57 -4.05
N VAL A 95 1.00 13.69 -4.67
CA VAL A 95 1.52 14.05 -6.00
C VAL A 95 3.04 14.08 -6.02
N ARG A 96 3.66 14.51 -4.93
CA ARG A 96 5.13 14.64 -4.84
C ARG A 96 5.86 13.29 -4.85
N HIS A 97 5.12 12.19 -4.65
CA HIS A 97 5.72 10.86 -4.52
C HIS A 97 5.55 10.01 -5.78
N PHE A 98 5.06 10.63 -6.87
CA PHE A 98 4.85 9.91 -8.14
C PHE A 98 5.49 10.60 -9.34
#